data_cf929b614bec33e422c8c9b1b1c64312
#
_entry.id   cf929b614bec33e422c8c9b1b1c64312
#
_cell.length_a   1.000
_cell.length_b   1.000
_cell.length_c   1.000
_cell.angle_alpha   90.00
_cell.angle_beta   90.00
_cell.angle_gamma   90.00
#
_symmetry.space_group_name_H-M   'P 1'
#
loop_
_entity.id
_entity.type
_entity.pdbx_description
1 polymer ?
#
loop_
_entity_poly.entity_id
_entity_poly.type
_entity_poly.pdbx_seq_one_letter_code
_entity_poly.pdbx_strand_id
1 'polypeptide(L)'
;MQKRLLPLCAFVLSCSVAAASWLTFGGDSQRSGWAKDDETAISPNTVKGLQLLWKLKLDNEPKQLNSLTPPVVINPVYTNQGAETYVVAGGSSDNLFVADADTGKVAWQKHFNNQLPPSKAGMAGTYFCPDALNDTPVIQSGSQGVTVYVISIDGKLHALNLVNGEDRFPPKQFVPPFSKNWSLNIVGAVIYTTISQGCGNAKSGVWAMDLKSADKAVSFFQSSPNGAGIWGRGGASIGLNGIAYASTGDGPVDAAAGKYADSVLGLSSKTLKLLDYFTPANANYLTRKDLDMGNNTPIVFPYKGRELVVASGKEGVLFLLDGKSLGGDTHRKPLYATPLYANEAADIAGRGFWGAFATVEDSKGSRWVYAAAWGPMSSKAPAFPVTNGPTPNGSIMAFKVEDKDGAAALVPAWISHDMNVPEPPVIANGVVLALSSGEFTRQVSDTGVLYTAQERIAKTTGHAVLYGFDAETGKELFSSGNAMSSFTHFGALAVSDGRVYTTTHDSTLYAFGLKGE
;
A
#
# COMPACT_ATOMS: atom_id res chain seq x y z
N MET A 1 -7.12 -39.39 61.04
CA MET A 1 -6.50 -39.36 59.71
C MET A 1 -7.42 -38.63 58.75
N GLN A 2 -7.19 -37.32 58.57
CA GLN A 2 -7.97 -36.50 57.62
C GLN A 2 -7.21 -36.45 56.31
N LYS A 3 -7.81 -36.99 55.23
CA LYS A 3 -7.29 -36.87 53.86
C LYS A 3 -7.68 -35.49 53.31
N ARG A 4 -6.68 -34.63 53.08
CA ARG A 4 -6.84 -33.37 52.31
C ARG A 4 -6.87 -33.71 50.82
N LEU A 5 -8.01 -33.45 50.16
CA LEU A 5 -8.08 -33.39 48.69
C LEU A 5 -7.53 -32.03 48.23
N LEU A 6 -6.47 -32.04 47.42
CA LEU A 6 -6.02 -30.88 46.65
C LEU A 6 -6.93 -30.72 45.41
N PRO A 7 -7.40 -29.50 45.11
CA PRO A 7 -8.08 -29.27 43.85
C PRO A 7 -7.06 -29.23 42.68
N LEU A 8 -7.32 -30.07 41.69
CA LEU A 8 -6.60 -30.09 40.42
C LEU A 8 -7.08 -28.88 39.61
N CYS A 9 -6.31 -27.76 39.58
CA CYS A 9 -6.53 -26.67 38.65
C CYS A 9 -6.12 -27.13 37.24
N ALA A 10 -7.11 -27.45 36.43
CA ALA A 10 -6.90 -27.62 34.99
C ALA A 10 -6.60 -26.25 34.39
N PHE A 11 -5.32 -26.00 34.05
CA PHE A 11 -4.91 -24.90 33.17
C PHE A 11 -5.42 -25.24 31.77
N VAL A 12 -6.52 -24.62 31.36
CA VAL A 12 -6.91 -24.59 29.96
C VAL A 12 -5.90 -23.63 29.27
N LEU A 13 -4.89 -24.18 28.62
CA LEU A 13 -4.12 -23.43 27.62
C LEU A 13 -5.09 -23.11 26.49
N SER A 14 -5.65 -21.90 26.49
CA SER A 14 -6.23 -21.33 25.30
C SER A 14 -5.06 -21.04 24.33
N CYS A 15 -4.79 -21.94 23.41
CA CYS A 15 -4.10 -21.59 22.19
C CYS A 15 -4.97 -20.54 21.49
N SER A 16 -4.68 -19.27 21.70
CA SER A 16 -5.15 -18.23 20.79
C SER A 16 -4.44 -18.48 19.47
N VAL A 17 -5.11 -19.11 18.52
CA VAL A 17 -4.68 -19.07 17.12
C VAL A 17 -4.69 -17.60 16.78
N ALA A 18 -3.52 -17.02 16.60
CA ALA A 18 -3.39 -15.68 16.06
C ALA A 18 -3.97 -15.75 14.64
N ALA A 19 -5.10 -15.08 14.40
CA ALA A 19 -5.75 -15.15 13.11
C ALA A 19 -5.14 -14.09 12.20
N ALA A 20 -4.85 -14.46 10.97
CA ALA A 20 -4.27 -13.59 9.97
C ALA A 20 -5.20 -12.40 9.68
N SER A 21 -4.74 -11.19 9.94
CA SER A 21 -5.46 -9.94 9.66
C SER A 21 -4.63 -9.04 8.75
N TRP A 22 -5.31 -8.26 7.90
CA TRP A 22 -4.69 -7.28 7.00
C TRP A 22 -5.21 -5.89 7.34
N LEU A 23 -4.67 -5.28 8.40
CA LEU A 23 -5.28 -4.16 9.10
C LEU A 23 -5.10 -2.80 8.42
N THR A 24 -4.23 -2.72 7.43
CA THR A 24 -3.90 -1.49 6.69
C THR A 24 -3.32 -1.87 5.32
N PHE A 25 -3.04 -0.90 4.46
CA PHE A 25 -2.32 -1.15 3.22
C PHE A 25 -0.99 -1.86 3.49
N GLY A 26 -0.69 -2.92 2.74
CA GLY A 26 0.53 -3.72 2.93
C GLY A 26 0.54 -4.56 4.21
N GLY A 27 -0.60 -4.72 4.89
CA GLY A 27 -0.81 -5.61 6.04
C GLY A 27 -0.38 -5.04 7.38
N ASP A 28 0.75 -4.36 7.44
CA ASP A 28 1.35 -3.84 8.68
C ASP A 28 1.87 -2.40 8.55
N SER A 29 2.35 -1.85 9.67
CA SER A 29 2.84 -0.48 9.72
C SER A 29 4.14 -0.26 8.93
N GLN A 30 4.93 -1.30 8.72
CA GLN A 30 6.15 -1.31 7.90
C GLN A 30 5.87 -1.35 6.40
N ARG A 31 4.61 -1.62 6.02
CA ARG A 31 4.19 -1.83 4.63
C ARG A 31 4.86 -3.04 4.00
N SER A 32 5.10 -4.09 4.81
CA SER A 32 5.88 -5.25 4.37
C SER A 32 5.26 -6.03 3.22
N GLY A 33 3.96 -5.93 2.99
CA GLY A 33 3.26 -6.75 2.01
C GLY A 33 3.27 -8.24 2.35
N TRP A 34 3.53 -8.59 3.59
CA TRP A 34 3.70 -9.97 4.06
C TRP A 34 2.56 -10.38 4.99
N ALA A 35 1.74 -11.33 4.53
CA ALA A 35 0.85 -12.09 5.40
C ALA A 35 1.73 -13.06 6.20
N LYS A 36 2.05 -12.64 7.44
CA LYS A 36 3.02 -13.33 8.30
C LYS A 36 2.58 -14.76 8.61
N ASP A 37 3.24 -15.39 9.55
CA ASP A 37 3.14 -16.83 9.88
C ASP A 37 1.73 -17.34 10.20
N ASP A 38 0.79 -16.44 10.39
CA ASP A 38 -0.63 -16.75 10.62
C ASP A 38 -1.37 -17.20 9.34
N GLU A 39 -0.84 -16.87 8.14
CA GLU A 39 -1.40 -17.29 6.86
C GLU A 39 -0.71 -18.57 6.39
N THR A 40 -1.28 -19.69 6.76
CA THR A 40 -0.74 -21.03 6.42
C THR A 40 -1.53 -21.77 5.36
N ALA A 41 -2.76 -21.35 5.06
CA ALA A 41 -3.65 -22.02 4.11
C ALA A 41 -3.17 -21.85 2.66
N ILE A 42 -2.74 -20.63 2.28
CA ILE A 42 -2.13 -20.36 0.98
C ILE A 42 -0.67 -20.82 1.02
N SER A 43 -0.29 -21.69 0.10
CA SER A 43 1.07 -22.20 -0.06
C SER A 43 1.34 -22.56 -1.51
N PRO A 44 2.58 -22.83 -1.94
CA PRO A 44 2.88 -23.29 -3.29
C PRO A 44 2.09 -24.55 -3.71
N ASN A 45 1.73 -25.39 -2.74
CA ASN A 45 0.96 -26.61 -2.99
C ASN A 45 -0.54 -26.38 -3.11
N THR A 46 -1.10 -25.40 -2.39
CA THR A 46 -2.54 -25.16 -2.28
C THR A 46 -3.04 -24.03 -3.19
N VAL A 47 -2.21 -23.04 -3.51
CA VAL A 47 -2.59 -21.83 -4.26
C VAL A 47 -3.26 -22.12 -5.60
N LYS A 48 -2.92 -23.24 -6.27
CA LYS A 48 -3.58 -23.70 -7.50
C LYS A 48 -5.07 -24.02 -7.32
N GLY A 49 -5.52 -24.22 -6.09
CA GLY A 49 -6.92 -24.47 -5.72
C GLY A 49 -7.71 -23.19 -5.40
N LEU A 50 -7.10 -22.01 -5.49
CA LEU A 50 -7.83 -20.75 -5.34
C LEU A 50 -8.91 -20.63 -6.42
N GLN A 51 -10.07 -20.15 -6.01
CA GLN A 51 -11.20 -19.87 -6.90
C GLN A 51 -11.93 -18.61 -6.42
N LEU A 52 -12.72 -18.01 -7.30
CA LEU A 52 -13.63 -16.95 -6.91
C LEU A 52 -14.68 -17.53 -5.94
N LEU A 53 -14.69 -17.05 -4.70
CA LEU A 53 -15.69 -17.42 -3.70
C LEU A 53 -16.95 -16.58 -3.85
N TRP A 54 -16.77 -15.27 -3.96
CA TRP A 54 -17.86 -14.32 -4.18
C TRP A 54 -17.35 -13.01 -4.79
N LYS A 55 -18.28 -12.26 -5.37
CA LYS A 55 -18.10 -10.88 -5.78
C LYS A 55 -19.26 -10.05 -5.28
N LEU A 56 -18.98 -8.86 -4.80
CA LEU A 56 -19.96 -7.96 -4.21
C LEU A 56 -19.90 -6.60 -4.94
N LYS A 57 -20.95 -6.28 -5.67
CA LYS A 57 -21.15 -4.94 -6.25
C LYS A 57 -21.59 -4.01 -5.13
N LEU A 58 -20.79 -2.98 -4.87
CA LEU A 58 -21.07 -1.97 -3.85
C LEU A 58 -21.83 -0.78 -4.43
N ASP A 59 -22.66 -0.15 -3.62
CA ASP A 59 -23.40 1.08 -3.98
C ASP A 59 -22.45 2.28 -3.91
N ASN A 60 -21.55 2.35 -4.88
CA ASN A 60 -20.54 3.37 -5.03
C ASN A 60 -20.42 3.77 -6.49
N GLU A 61 -20.34 5.06 -6.75
CA GLU A 61 -20.10 5.62 -8.07
C GLU A 61 -18.63 6.01 -8.22
N PRO A 62 -17.92 5.50 -9.24
CA PRO A 62 -16.55 5.93 -9.51
C PRO A 62 -16.48 7.43 -9.81
N LYS A 63 -15.48 8.10 -9.20
CA LYS A 63 -15.16 9.49 -9.51
C LYS A 63 -13.84 9.57 -10.25
N GLN A 64 -13.89 9.93 -11.52
CA GLN A 64 -12.71 9.90 -12.40
C GLN A 64 -12.14 8.47 -12.48
N LEU A 65 -10.85 8.27 -12.18
CA LEU A 65 -10.23 6.95 -12.11
C LEU A 65 -10.37 6.30 -10.72
N ASN A 66 -10.82 7.03 -9.72
CA ASN A 66 -10.98 6.50 -8.36
C ASN A 66 -12.35 5.81 -8.21
N SER A 67 -12.37 4.71 -7.48
CA SER A 67 -13.58 3.96 -7.17
C SER A 67 -13.53 3.46 -5.72
N LEU A 68 -13.11 2.22 -5.50
CA LEU A 68 -12.92 1.67 -4.16
C LEU A 68 -11.44 1.73 -3.77
N THR A 69 -11.19 1.93 -2.48
CA THR A 69 -9.83 1.80 -1.92
C THR A 69 -9.40 0.33 -1.88
N PRO A 70 -8.10 0.03 -1.78
CA PRO A 70 -7.64 -1.29 -1.40
C PRO A 70 -8.37 -1.79 -0.14
N PRO A 71 -8.77 -3.06 -0.07
CA PRO A 71 -9.47 -3.59 1.08
C PRO A 71 -8.53 -3.80 2.27
N VAL A 72 -9.10 -3.76 3.48
CA VAL A 72 -8.45 -4.21 4.71
C VAL A 72 -9.34 -5.26 5.38
N VAL A 73 -8.73 -6.18 6.13
CA VAL A 73 -9.42 -7.35 6.68
C VAL A 73 -9.03 -7.55 8.13
N ILE A 74 -10.01 -7.89 8.94
CA ILE A 74 -9.77 -8.32 10.31
C ILE A 74 -10.46 -9.66 10.61
N ASN A 75 -9.71 -10.54 11.24
CA ASN A 75 -10.12 -11.88 11.65
C ASN A 75 -9.44 -12.25 12.99
N PRO A 76 -10.21 -12.70 14.03
CA PRO A 76 -11.65 -12.58 14.14
C PRO A 76 -12.13 -11.25 14.75
N VAL A 77 -13.37 -10.91 14.50
CA VAL A 77 -14.13 -9.91 15.28
C VAL A 77 -15.19 -10.65 16.10
N TYR A 78 -15.15 -10.50 17.40
CA TYR A 78 -16.14 -11.14 18.27
C TYR A 78 -17.39 -10.27 18.38
N THR A 79 -18.51 -10.82 17.94
CA THR A 79 -19.84 -10.23 18.01
C THR A 79 -20.75 -11.07 18.90
N ASN A 80 -21.99 -10.65 19.09
CA ASN A 80 -23.01 -11.46 19.78
C ASN A 80 -23.47 -12.69 18.95
N GLN A 81 -23.07 -12.77 17.67
CA GLN A 81 -23.35 -13.90 16.78
C GLN A 81 -22.18 -14.90 16.72
N GLY A 82 -21.04 -14.55 17.30
CA GLY A 82 -19.84 -15.38 17.30
C GLY A 82 -18.59 -14.65 16.80
N ALA A 83 -17.63 -15.43 16.34
CA ALA A 83 -16.41 -14.92 15.68
C ALA A 83 -16.71 -14.74 14.19
N GLU A 84 -16.49 -13.53 13.68
CA GLU A 84 -16.74 -13.13 12.30
C GLU A 84 -15.47 -12.53 11.66
N THR A 85 -15.39 -12.57 10.36
CA THR A 85 -14.32 -11.90 9.58
C THR A 85 -14.95 -10.79 8.76
N TYR A 86 -14.39 -9.57 8.86
CA TYR A 86 -14.88 -8.43 8.11
C TYR A 86 -13.85 -7.89 7.12
N VAL A 87 -14.34 -7.58 5.92
CA VAL A 87 -13.59 -6.87 4.87
C VAL A 87 -14.12 -5.45 4.77
N VAL A 88 -13.21 -4.46 4.78
CA VAL A 88 -13.56 -3.04 4.76
C VAL A 88 -12.95 -2.36 3.54
N ALA A 89 -13.73 -1.53 2.86
CA ALA A 89 -13.26 -0.69 1.77
C ALA A 89 -13.94 0.69 1.82
N GLY A 90 -13.17 1.73 1.55
CA GLY A 90 -13.71 3.07 1.29
C GLY A 90 -14.15 3.21 -0.17
N GLY A 91 -15.13 4.06 -0.42
CA GLY A 91 -15.64 4.32 -1.77
C GLY A 91 -15.63 5.80 -2.14
N SER A 92 -15.34 6.08 -3.40
CA SER A 92 -15.23 7.44 -3.96
C SER A 92 -16.51 8.29 -3.84
N SER A 93 -17.65 7.69 -3.54
CA SER A 93 -18.89 8.39 -3.21
C SER A 93 -18.98 8.81 -1.73
N ASP A 94 -17.85 8.92 -1.03
CA ASP A 94 -17.74 9.25 0.40
C ASP A 94 -18.45 8.21 1.29
N ASN A 95 -18.26 6.95 0.95
CA ASN A 95 -18.83 5.80 1.64
C ASN A 95 -17.75 4.93 2.29
N LEU A 96 -18.10 4.29 3.41
CA LEU A 96 -17.37 3.17 3.97
C LEU A 96 -18.26 1.94 3.95
N PHE A 97 -17.73 0.83 3.44
CA PHE A 97 -18.41 -0.45 3.36
C PHE A 97 -17.71 -1.46 4.25
N VAL A 98 -18.48 -2.21 5.02
CA VAL A 98 -18.02 -3.38 5.77
C VAL A 98 -18.81 -4.58 5.27
N ALA A 99 -18.11 -5.56 4.77
CA ALA A 99 -18.68 -6.80 4.25
C ALA A 99 -18.28 -7.98 5.16
N ASP A 100 -19.18 -8.90 5.33
CA ASP A 100 -18.92 -10.20 5.92
C ASP A 100 -18.12 -11.04 4.93
N ALA A 101 -16.97 -11.54 5.35
CA ALA A 101 -16.01 -12.23 4.50
C ALA A 101 -16.49 -13.63 4.07
N ASP A 102 -17.34 -14.28 4.84
CA ASP A 102 -17.84 -15.63 4.59
C ASP A 102 -18.97 -15.61 3.57
N THR A 103 -19.88 -14.63 3.70
CA THR A 103 -21.08 -14.56 2.88
C THR A 103 -20.96 -13.63 1.68
N GLY A 104 -19.97 -12.74 1.67
CA GLY A 104 -19.85 -11.70 0.65
C GLY A 104 -21.00 -10.69 0.66
N LYS A 105 -21.66 -10.48 1.81
CA LYS A 105 -22.74 -9.52 1.96
C LYS A 105 -22.30 -8.29 2.74
N VAL A 106 -22.89 -7.13 2.44
CA VAL A 106 -22.68 -5.93 3.25
C VAL A 106 -23.25 -6.16 4.64
N ALA A 107 -22.40 -6.10 5.66
CA ALA A 107 -22.79 -6.11 7.06
C ALA A 107 -23.39 -4.75 7.44
N TRP A 108 -22.70 -3.67 7.06
CA TRP A 108 -23.19 -2.30 7.16
C TRP A 108 -22.42 -1.38 6.21
N GLN A 109 -23.00 -0.22 5.92
CA GLN A 109 -22.34 0.87 5.20
C GLN A 109 -22.63 2.21 5.86
N LYS A 110 -21.72 3.18 5.70
CA LYS A 110 -21.87 4.54 6.18
C LYS A 110 -21.53 5.52 5.08
N HIS A 111 -22.48 6.42 4.79
CA HIS A 111 -22.24 7.57 3.94
C HIS A 111 -21.85 8.78 4.80
N PHE A 112 -20.75 9.46 4.43
CA PHE A 112 -20.30 10.66 5.13
C PHE A 112 -20.91 11.90 4.51
N ASN A 113 -22.01 12.38 5.09
CA ASN A 113 -22.66 13.60 4.63
C ASN A 113 -21.78 14.81 4.95
N ASN A 114 -21.20 15.43 3.93
CA ASN A 114 -20.57 16.71 4.05
C ASN A 114 -21.44 17.78 3.35
N GLN A 115 -21.49 19.00 3.94
CA GLN A 115 -22.25 20.14 3.41
C GLN A 115 -21.34 21.11 2.67
N LEU A 116 -20.12 20.68 2.29
CA LEU A 116 -19.17 21.55 1.63
C LEU A 116 -19.51 21.72 0.15
N PRO A 117 -19.42 22.95 -0.38
CA PRO A 117 -19.51 23.14 -1.82
C PRO A 117 -18.32 22.44 -2.51
N PRO A 118 -18.48 22.01 -3.78
CA PRO A 118 -17.39 21.42 -4.54
C PRO A 118 -16.13 22.30 -4.52
N SER A 119 -14.96 21.67 -4.46
CA SER A 119 -13.68 22.39 -4.53
C SER A 119 -13.56 23.15 -5.85
N LYS A 120 -12.94 24.34 -5.80
CA LYS A 120 -12.54 25.12 -6.97
C LYS A 120 -11.02 25.30 -7.05
N ALA A 121 -10.29 24.59 -6.19
CA ALA A 121 -8.85 24.74 -6.05
C ALA A 121 -8.09 23.85 -7.05
N GLY A 122 -7.11 24.43 -7.72
CA GLY A 122 -6.16 23.69 -8.55
C GLY A 122 -6.84 22.83 -9.62
N MET A 123 -6.57 21.53 -9.61
CA MET A 123 -7.10 20.54 -10.57
C MET A 123 -8.37 19.84 -10.08
N ALA A 124 -9.20 20.53 -9.29
CA ALA A 124 -10.45 19.98 -8.77
C ALA A 124 -11.31 19.38 -9.90
N GLY A 125 -11.92 18.22 -9.64
CA GLY A 125 -12.74 17.51 -10.62
C GLY A 125 -11.99 16.81 -11.74
N THR A 126 -10.66 16.81 -11.73
CA THR A 126 -9.83 15.97 -12.62
C THR A 126 -9.46 14.65 -11.96
N TYR A 127 -8.86 13.71 -12.71
CA TYR A 127 -8.38 12.46 -12.11
C TYR A 127 -7.24 12.65 -11.09
N PHE A 128 -6.57 13.79 -11.08
CA PHE A 128 -5.61 14.15 -10.04
C PHE A 128 -6.30 14.56 -8.74
N CYS A 129 -7.41 15.28 -8.84
CA CYS A 129 -8.21 15.77 -7.71
C CYS A 129 -9.68 15.45 -7.92
N PRO A 130 -10.11 14.20 -7.74
CA PRO A 130 -11.48 13.79 -8.03
C PRO A 130 -12.51 14.28 -7.00
N ASP A 131 -12.08 14.97 -5.94
CA ASP A 131 -12.90 15.35 -4.78
C ASP A 131 -13.64 14.12 -4.22
N ALA A 132 -12.89 13.09 -3.90
CA ALA A 132 -13.37 11.78 -3.50
C ALA A 132 -12.59 11.22 -2.33
N LEU A 133 -13.23 10.34 -1.55
CA LEU A 133 -12.53 9.50 -0.57
C LEU A 133 -11.57 8.56 -1.32
N ASN A 134 -10.31 8.54 -0.91
CA ASN A 134 -9.26 7.76 -1.57
C ASN A 134 -8.20 7.18 -0.62
N ASP A 135 -8.33 7.36 0.69
CA ASP A 135 -7.48 6.75 1.69
C ASP A 135 -7.90 5.31 2.00
N THR A 136 -6.94 4.38 1.96
CA THR A 136 -7.19 3.03 2.49
C THR A 136 -7.41 3.15 4.00
N PRO A 137 -8.53 2.63 4.54
CA PRO A 137 -8.79 2.63 5.97
C PRO A 137 -7.74 1.88 6.77
N VAL A 138 -7.67 2.14 8.07
CA VAL A 138 -6.86 1.35 9.00
C VAL A 138 -7.73 0.82 10.14
N ILE A 139 -7.50 -0.43 10.53
CA ILE A 139 -8.21 -1.10 11.62
C ILE A 139 -7.27 -1.25 12.82
N GLN A 140 -7.80 -1.03 14.00
CA GLN A 140 -7.08 -1.25 15.26
C GLN A 140 -7.97 -1.94 16.30
N SER A 141 -7.45 -3.01 16.88
CA SER A 141 -8.05 -3.66 18.05
C SER A 141 -7.62 -2.96 19.33
N GLY A 142 -8.53 -2.80 20.27
CA GLY A 142 -8.27 -2.16 21.56
C GLY A 142 -9.20 -2.70 22.65
N SER A 143 -9.04 -2.18 23.88
CA SER A 143 -9.86 -2.60 25.04
C SER A 143 -11.35 -2.33 24.89
N GLN A 144 -11.73 -1.41 24.00
CA GLN A 144 -13.13 -1.10 23.68
C GLN A 144 -13.64 -1.82 22.43
N GLY A 145 -12.94 -2.87 21.97
CA GLY A 145 -13.22 -3.59 20.74
C GLY A 145 -12.48 -3.04 19.53
N VAL A 146 -12.94 -3.36 18.34
CA VAL A 146 -12.29 -3.03 17.07
C VAL A 146 -12.78 -1.69 16.54
N THR A 147 -11.85 -0.86 16.11
CA THR A 147 -12.12 0.46 15.51
C THR A 147 -11.57 0.51 14.09
N VAL A 148 -12.37 0.98 13.14
CA VAL A 148 -11.92 1.37 11.81
C VAL A 148 -11.81 2.89 11.72
N TYR A 149 -10.70 3.36 11.15
CA TYR A 149 -10.44 4.78 10.91
C TYR A 149 -10.47 5.05 9.41
N VAL A 150 -11.09 6.17 9.03
CA VAL A 150 -11.20 6.65 7.64
C VAL A 150 -11.28 8.17 7.63
N ILE A 151 -10.82 8.81 6.56
CA ILE A 151 -10.95 10.26 6.35
C ILE A 151 -12.02 10.51 5.29
N SER A 152 -13.07 11.25 5.65
CA SER A 152 -14.11 11.68 4.70
C SER A 152 -13.63 12.88 3.85
N ILE A 153 -14.36 13.18 2.75
CA ILE A 153 -13.98 14.24 1.80
C ILE A 153 -13.81 15.61 2.48
N ASP A 154 -14.52 15.88 3.58
CA ASP A 154 -14.38 17.12 4.35
C ASP A 154 -13.10 17.16 5.22
N GLY A 155 -12.24 16.13 5.12
CA GLY A 155 -10.96 16.03 5.81
C GLY A 155 -11.05 15.61 7.27
N LYS A 156 -12.21 15.17 7.74
CA LYS A 156 -12.38 14.68 9.10
C LYS A 156 -12.01 13.21 9.23
N LEU A 157 -11.29 12.90 10.29
CA LEU A 157 -11.06 11.53 10.74
C LEU A 157 -12.30 11.02 11.48
N HIS A 158 -12.84 9.92 11.00
CA HIS A 158 -13.86 9.12 11.68
C HIS A 158 -13.21 7.91 12.34
N ALA A 159 -13.58 7.64 13.58
CA ALA A 159 -13.22 6.44 14.33
C ALA A 159 -14.50 5.66 14.63
N LEU A 160 -14.73 4.60 13.87
CA LEU A 160 -16.01 3.88 13.92
C LEU A 160 -15.84 2.53 14.62
N ASN A 161 -16.82 2.19 15.45
CA ASN A 161 -16.97 0.82 15.92
C ASN A 161 -17.21 -0.10 14.73
N LEU A 162 -16.30 -1.05 14.49
CA LEU A 162 -16.35 -1.91 13.32
C LEU A 162 -17.61 -2.78 13.25
N VAL A 163 -18.19 -3.12 14.40
CA VAL A 163 -19.37 -4.00 14.45
C VAL A 163 -20.66 -3.30 14.00
N ASN A 164 -20.80 -1.99 14.29
CA ASN A 164 -22.07 -1.28 14.08
C ASN A 164 -21.96 0.07 13.38
N GLY A 165 -20.75 0.52 13.02
CA GLY A 165 -20.52 1.80 12.32
C GLY A 165 -20.75 3.07 13.15
N GLU A 166 -20.93 2.96 14.47
CA GLU A 166 -21.10 4.11 15.36
C GLU A 166 -19.77 4.84 15.62
N ASP A 167 -19.82 6.16 15.68
CA ASP A 167 -18.63 6.95 16.00
C ASP A 167 -18.18 6.72 17.44
N ARG A 168 -16.90 6.38 17.65
CA ARG A 168 -16.26 6.22 18.98
C ARG A 168 -16.08 7.56 19.68
N PHE A 169 -15.89 8.60 18.89
CA PHE A 169 -15.84 10.00 19.31
C PHE A 169 -16.29 10.90 18.14
N PRO A 170 -16.71 12.14 18.39
CA PRO A 170 -17.10 13.05 17.31
C PRO A 170 -15.97 13.22 16.27
N PRO A 171 -16.28 13.15 14.96
CA PRO A 171 -15.28 13.30 13.91
C PRO A 171 -14.40 14.54 14.08
N LYS A 172 -13.11 14.41 13.86
CA LYS A 172 -12.11 15.46 14.10
C LYS A 172 -11.41 15.88 12.81
N GLN A 173 -11.27 17.19 12.59
CA GLN A 173 -10.49 17.68 11.45
C GLN A 173 -9.06 17.15 11.55
N PHE A 174 -8.62 16.44 10.51
CA PHE A 174 -7.29 15.85 10.43
C PHE A 174 -6.47 16.46 9.30
N VAL A 175 -7.07 16.58 8.12
CA VAL A 175 -6.44 17.17 6.93
C VAL A 175 -7.37 18.24 6.34
N PRO A 176 -6.91 19.13 5.45
CA PRO A 176 -7.80 20.06 4.76
C PRO A 176 -8.88 19.34 3.95
N PRO A 177 -10.09 19.92 3.80
CA PRO A 177 -11.12 19.38 2.94
C PRO A 177 -10.63 19.19 1.50
N PHE A 178 -11.15 18.18 0.81
CA PHE A 178 -10.82 17.83 -0.58
C PHE A 178 -9.34 17.50 -0.82
N SER A 179 -8.54 17.31 0.23
CA SER A 179 -7.15 16.89 0.07
C SER A 179 -7.06 15.49 -0.55
N LYS A 180 -6.09 15.27 -1.44
CA LYS A 180 -5.76 13.92 -1.91
C LYS A 180 -4.83 13.27 -0.90
N ASN A 181 -5.41 12.58 0.04
CA ASN A 181 -4.74 11.83 1.08
C ASN A 181 -4.64 10.34 0.71
N TRP A 182 -3.60 9.68 1.23
CA TRP A 182 -3.27 8.29 0.94
C TRP A 182 -3.43 7.42 2.17
N SER A 183 -3.21 6.13 2.01
CA SER A 183 -3.53 5.12 3.02
C SER A 183 -3.16 5.52 4.44
N LEU A 184 -4.10 5.31 5.34
CA LEU A 184 -3.87 5.50 6.77
C LEU A 184 -2.90 4.46 7.31
N ASN A 185 -2.09 4.87 8.28
CA ASN A 185 -1.27 3.99 9.09
C ASN A 185 -1.47 4.34 10.57
N ILE A 186 -1.33 3.36 11.46
CA ILE A 186 -1.47 3.60 12.89
C ILE A 186 -0.44 2.81 13.68
N VAL A 187 0.26 3.49 14.61
CA VAL A 187 1.17 2.84 15.56
C VAL A 187 0.89 3.38 16.95
N GLY A 188 0.55 2.48 17.86
CA GLY A 188 0.08 2.86 19.19
C GLY A 188 -1.17 3.73 19.11
N ALA A 189 -1.04 5.01 19.41
CA ALA A 189 -2.16 5.95 19.35
C ALA A 189 -1.89 7.11 18.38
N VAL A 190 -0.96 6.97 17.47
CA VAL A 190 -0.70 7.99 16.43
C VAL A 190 -1.13 7.44 15.08
N ILE A 191 -2.02 8.17 14.42
CA ILE A 191 -2.49 7.85 13.08
C ILE A 191 -1.83 8.80 12.07
N TYR A 192 -1.46 8.27 10.90
CA TYR A 192 -0.72 8.97 9.86
C TYR A 192 -1.43 8.89 8.52
N THR A 193 -1.28 9.95 7.72
CA THR A 193 -1.57 9.95 6.28
C THR A 193 -0.57 10.84 5.55
N THR A 194 -0.54 10.77 4.21
CA THR A 194 0.28 11.63 3.36
C THR A 194 -0.60 12.35 2.35
N ILE A 195 -0.16 13.52 1.89
CA ILE A 195 -0.92 14.36 0.94
C ILE A 195 -0.07 14.71 -0.27
N SER A 196 -0.74 14.78 -1.43
CA SER A 196 -0.15 15.14 -2.71
C SER A 196 -1.08 16.00 -3.57
N GLN A 197 -0.59 16.42 -4.76
CA GLN A 197 -1.26 17.14 -5.83
C GLN A 197 -1.85 18.52 -5.50
N GLY A 198 -1.77 18.99 -4.25
CA GLY A 198 -2.34 20.29 -3.87
C GLY A 198 -3.86 20.39 -3.96
N CYS A 199 -4.56 19.26 -4.02
CA CYS A 199 -6.02 19.20 -4.03
C CYS A 199 -6.60 19.89 -2.80
N GLY A 200 -7.67 20.65 -2.96
CA GLY A 200 -8.24 21.45 -1.86
C GLY A 200 -7.30 22.52 -1.28
N ASN A 201 -6.23 22.92 -2.00
CA ASN A 201 -5.12 23.74 -1.51
C ASN A 201 -4.34 23.13 -0.34
N ALA A 202 -4.46 21.82 -0.15
CA ALA A 202 -3.73 21.11 0.89
C ALA A 202 -2.23 21.05 0.54
N LYS A 203 -1.40 21.28 1.54
CA LYS A 203 0.06 21.22 1.42
C LYS A 203 0.52 19.77 1.38
N SER A 204 1.43 19.44 0.45
CA SER A 204 2.07 18.14 0.38
C SER A 204 2.92 17.85 1.61
N GLY A 205 2.89 16.61 2.08
CA GLY A 205 3.68 16.21 3.23
C GLY A 205 3.07 15.06 4.02
N VAL A 206 3.56 14.86 5.23
CA VAL A 206 3.09 13.84 6.18
C VAL A 206 2.27 14.50 7.27
N TRP A 207 1.14 13.91 7.60
CA TRP A 207 0.22 14.36 8.64
C TRP A 207 0.08 13.27 9.69
N ALA A 208 0.05 13.65 10.97
CA ALA A 208 -0.14 12.74 12.08
C ALA A 208 -1.10 13.33 13.11
N MET A 209 -1.98 12.50 13.69
CA MET A 209 -2.89 12.88 14.76
C MET A 209 -2.63 12.00 15.98
N ASP A 210 -2.47 12.62 17.16
CA ASP A 210 -2.36 11.93 18.44
C ASP A 210 -3.76 11.63 19.02
N LEU A 211 -4.20 10.39 18.88
CA LEU A 211 -5.51 9.95 19.37
C LEU A 211 -5.63 9.95 20.91
N LYS A 212 -4.51 10.04 21.66
CA LYS A 212 -4.52 10.13 23.13
C LYS A 212 -4.61 11.55 23.66
N SER A 213 -4.21 12.55 22.87
CA SER A 213 -4.37 13.94 23.31
C SER A 213 -5.86 14.28 23.42
N ALA A 214 -6.23 15.13 24.36
CA ALA A 214 -7.63 15.50 24.60
C ALA A 214 -8.26 16.21 23.40
N ASP A 215 -7.47 17.03 22.73
CA ASP A 215 -7.86 17.82 21.54
C ASP A 215 -7.62 17.08 20.21
N LYS A 216 -7.03 15.86 20.24
CA LYS A 216 -6.58 15.12 19.05
C LYS A 216 -5.59 15.93 18.23
N ALA A 217 -4.50 16.36 18.89
CA ALA A 217 -3.49 17.24 18.29
C ALA A 217 -2.94 16.69 16.96
N VAL A 218 -2.89 17.56 15.96
CA VAL A 218 -2.38 17.25 14.62
C VAL A 218 -0.99 17.85 14.47
N SER A 219 -0.05 17.03 14.00
CA SER A 219 1.29 17.42 13.57
C SER A 219 1.37 17.32 12.05
N PHE A 220 2.15 18.21 11.43
CA PHE A 220 2.33 18.24 9.99
C PHE A 220 3.79 18.54 9.64
N PHE A 221 4.35 17.74 8.72
CA PHE A 221 5.63 18.03 8.06
C PHE A 221 5.37 18.35 6.59
N GLN A 222 5.69 19.56 6.16
CA GLN A 222 5.58 19.98 4.77
C GLN A 222 6.83 19.53 3.99
N SER A 223 6.66 18.74 2.94
CA SER A 223 7.76 18.21 2.12
C SER A 223 8.42 19.29 1.25
N SER A 224 7.64 20.26 0.80
CA SER A 224 8.12 21.46 0.08
C SER A 224 7.00 22.51 0.03
N PRO A 225 7.32 23.80 -0.09
CA PRO A 225 6.32 24.83 -0.39
C PRO A 225 5.56 24.58 -1.70
N ASN A 226 6.22 23.99 -2.70
CA ASN A 226 5.64 23.67 -4.01
C ASN A 226 6.11 22.28 -4.45
N GLY A 227 5.23 21.46 -5.00
CA GLY A 227 5.54 20.09 -5.42
C GLY A 227 5.85 19.14 -4.27
N ALA A 228 6.76 18.21 -4.48
CA ALA A 228 7.19 17.18 -3.53
C ALA A 228 6.01 16.41 -2.91
N GLY A 229 5.00 16.08 -3.73
CA GLY A 229 3.82 15.32 -3.32
C GLY A 229 4.20 13.92 -2.85
N ILE A 230 3.54 13.42 -1.81
CA ILE A 230 3.73 12.05 -1.32
C ILE A 230 2.51 11.25 -1.72
N TRP A 231 2.61 10.48 -2.80
CA TRP A 231 1.50 9.79 -3.43
C TRP A 231 1.71 8.28 -3.66
N GLY A 232 2.73 7.72 -3.01
CA GLY A 232 2.85 6.29 -2.82
C GLY A 232 1.62 5.74 -2.10
N ARG A 233 0.99 4.70 -2.66
CA ARG A 233 -0.35 4.23 -2.27
C ARG A 233 -0.49 3.85 -0.81
N GLY A 234 0.59 3.33 -0.21
CA GLY A 234 0.63 2.98 1.21
C GLY A 234 0.80 4.18 2.15
N GLY A 235 0.97 5.40 1.64
CA GLY A 235 1.28 6.55 2.50
C GLY A 235 2.65 6.43 3.16
N ALA A 236 2.74 6.72 4.45
CA ALA A 236 3.97 6.55 5.22
C ALA A 236 4.10 5.13 5.79
N SER A 237 5.30 4.57 5.77
CA SER A 237 5.67 3.36 6.52
C SER A 237 6.33 3.74 7.85
N ILE A 238 6.04 2.96 8.90
CA ILE A 238 6.56 3.23 10.24
C ILE A 238 7.46 2.07 10.67
N GLY A 239 8.74 2.35 10.88
CA GLY A 239 9.70 1.36 11.34
C GLY A 239 9.49 0.91 12.78
N LEU A 240 10.11 -0.20 13.17
CA LEU A 240 10.10 -0.67 14.56
C LEU A 240 10.82 0.30 15.50
N ASN A 241 11.71 1.13 14.96
CA ASN A 241 12.39 2.24 15.64
C ASN A 241 11.45 3.45 15.88
N GLY A 242 10.22 3.42 15.37
CA GLY A 242 9.24 4.51 15.46
C GLY A 242 9.46 5.65 14.47
N ILE A 243 10.38 5.53 13.52
CA ILE A 243 10.59 6.53 12.47
C ILE A 243 9.54 6.33 11.37
N ALA A 244 8.93 7.44 10.93
CA ALA A 244 8.03 7.46 9.78
C ALA A 244 8.82 7.76 8.49
N TYR A 245 8.72 6.87 7.51
CA TYR A 245 9.38 7.01 6.21
C TYR A 245 8.37 7.32 5.11
N ALA A 246 8.72 8.27 4.24
CA ALA A 246 7.89 8.63 3.09
C ALA A 246 8.76 9.08 1.92
N SER A 247 8.36 8.74 0.68
CA SER A 247 9.02 9.21 -0.54
C SER A 247 8.27 10.38 -1.15
N THR A 248 8.99 11.41 -1.55
CA THR A 248 8.45 12.64 -2.14
C THR A 248 8.63 12.65 -3.66
N GLY A 249 7.71 13.28 -4.36
CA GLY A 249 7.74 13.44 -5.80
C GLY A 249 8.51 14.67 -6.26
N ASP A 250 8.29 15.01 -7.53
CA ASP A 250 8.93 16.11 -8.24
C ASP A 250 8.71 17.48 -7.59
N GLY A 251 9.67 18.36 -7.80
CA GLY A 251 9.67 19.71 -7.24
C GLY A 251 11.08 20.25 -6.99
N PRO A 252 11.20 21.38 -6.29
CA PRO A 252 12.51 21.96 -5.99
C PRO A 252 13.26 21.15 -4.93
N VAL A 253 14.58 21.00 -5.11
CA VAL A 253 15.51 20.34 -4.19
C VAL A 253 16.43 21.38 -3.58
N ASP A 254 16.17 21.74 -2.32
CA ASP A 254 16.97 22.65 -1.51
C ASP A 254 16.64 22.42 -0.02
N ALA A 255 17.36 21.51 0.59
CA ALA A 255 17.10 21.10 1.97
C ALA A 255 17.28 22.26 2.97
N ALA A 256 18.20 23.20 2.70
CA ALA A 256 18.40 24.37 3.55
C ALA A 256 17.17 25.30 3.54
N ALA A 257 16.41 25.29 2.46
CA ALA A 257 15.16 26.02 2.29
C ALA A 257 13.90 25.17 2.58
N GLY A 258 14.06 23.97 3.15
CA GLY A 258 12.94 23.07 3.46
C GLY A 258 12.26 22.47 2.23
N LYS A 259 13.02 22.18 1.15
CA LYS A 259 12.50 21.66 -0.12
C LYS A 259 13.12 20.29 -0.39
N TYR A 260 12.32 19.25 -0.19
CA TYR A 260 12.72 17.84 -0.22
C TYR A 260 12.02 17.09 -1.35
N ALA A 261 12.10 17.57 -2.61
CA ALA A 261 11.61 16.82 -3.75
C ALA A 261 12.51 15.61 -4.05
N ASP A 262 11.93 14.58 -4.67
CA ASP A 262 12.61 13.33 -5.06
C ASP A 262 13.49 12.74 -3.95
N SER A 263 12.94 12.66 -2.74
CA SER A 263 13.68 12.27 -1.54
C SER A 263 12.93 11.22 -0.73
N VAL A 264 13.67 10.49 0.09
CA VAL A 264 13.11 9.66 1.17
C VAL A 264 13.31 10.42 2.47
N LEU A 265 12.24 10.65 3.20
CA LEU A 265 12.23 11.35 4.49
C LEU A 265 12.19 10.34 5.63
N GLY A 266 12.92 10.61 6.71
CA GLY A 266 12.82 9.95 8.01
C GLY A 266 12.35 10.97 9.05
N LEU A 267 11.13 10.80 9.56
CA LEU A 267 10.48 11.72 10.48
C LEU A 267 10.27 11.08 11.85
N SER A 268 10.42 11.84 12.93
CA SER A 268 10.06 11.35 14.26
C SER A 268 8.57 11.00 14.30
N SER A 269 8.22 9.95 15.03
CA SER A 269 6.83 9.62 15.28
C SER A 269 6.08 10.82 15.83
N LYS A 270 4.84 10.88 16.02
CA LYS A 270 4.04 11.88 16.72
C LYS A 270 4.27 13.37 16.36
N THR A 271 5.52 13.89 16.42
CA THR A 271 5.83 15.32 16.17
C THR A 271 6.26 15.60 14.74
N LEU A 272 6.55 14.59 13.95
CA LEU A 272 6.99 14.67 12.54
C LEU A 272 8.21 15.57 12.33
N LYS A 273 9.10 15.66 13.34
CA LYS A 273 10.37 16.37 13.17
C LYS A 273 11.26 15.59 12.20
N LEU A 274 11.84 16.27 11.20
CA LEU A 274 12.81 15.65 10.30
C LEU A 274 14.03 15.17 11.11
N LEU A 275 14.34 13.89 10.97
CA LEU A 275 15.50 13.25 11.61
C LEU A 275 16.62 13.06 10.59
N ASP A 276 16.27 12.63 9.38
CA ASP A 276 17.20 12.40 8.28
C ASP A 276 16.47 12.35 6.94
N TYR A 277 17.21 12.40 5.83
CA TYR A 277 16.66 12.24 4.49
C TYR A 277 17.71 11.67 3.53
N PHE A 278 17.23 11.12 2.43
CA PHE A 278 18.05 10.73 1.27
C PHE A 278 17.49 11.39 0.03
N THR A 279 18.35 12.01 -0.77
CA THR A 279 18.00 12.59 -2.08
C THR A 279 18.99 12.06 -3.12
N PRO A 280 18.58 11.36 -4.20
CA PRO A 280 19.47 10.88 -5.23
C PRO A 280 20.29 12.00 -5.85
N ALA A 281 21.50 11.69 -6.31
CA ALA A 281 22.38 12.70 -6.92
C ALA A 281 21.77 13.33 -8.18
N ASN A 282 20.92 12.60 -8.89
CA ASN A 282 20.22 13.03 -10.11
C ASN A 282 18.80 13.58 -9.86
N ALA A 283 18.40 13.92 -8.64
CA ALA A 283 17.05 14.39 -8.30
C ALA A 283 16.55 15.54 -9.22
N ASN A 284 17.43 16.48 -9.60
CA ASN A 284 17.08 17.54 -10.55
C ASN A 284 16.74 17.00 -11.96
N TYR A 285 17.29 15.87 -12.35
CA TYR A 285 16.92 15.19 -13.60
C TYR A 285 15.56 14.50 -13.43
N LEU A 286 15.33 13.83 -12.30
CA LEU A 286 14.06 13.17 -11.99
C LEU A 286 12.90 14.18 -12.07
N THR A 287 13.01 15.30 -11.35
CA THR A 287 12.02 16.39 -11.40
C THR A 287 11.78 16.93 -12.82
N ARG A 288 12.85 17.21 -13.60
CA ARG A 288 12.67 17.72 -14.97
C ARG A 288 12.00 16.74 -15.93
N LYS A 289 12.09 15.45 -15.65
CA LYS A 289 11.55 14.37 -16.47
C LYS A 289 10.27 13.75 -15.89
N ASP A 290 9.78 14.27 -14.75
CA ASP A 290 8.64 13.69 -14.03
C ASP A 290 8.85 12.17 -13.75
N LEU A 291 10.09 11.84 -13.35
CA LEU A 291 10.47 10.47 -12.96
C LEU A 291 10.51 10.28 -11.45
N ASP A 292 9.66 11.00 -10.78
CA ASP A 292 9.65 11.19 -9.34
C ASP A 292 9.59 9.90 -8.51
N MET A 293 10.06 10.01 -7.27
CA MET A 293 10.04 8.93 -6.29
C MET A 293 8.73 8.88 -5.49
N GLY A 294 7.90 9.93 -5.56
CA GLY A 294 6.68 10.07 -4.77
C GLY A 294 5.59 9.04 -5.11
N ASN A 295 5.71 8.36 -6.26
CA ASN A 295 4.80 7.30 -6.71
C ASN A 295 4.94 5.98 -5.93
N ASN A 296 6.00 5.84 -5.12
CA ASN A 296 6.27 4.65 -4.32
C ASN A 296 6.16 4.94 -2.83
N THR A 297 5.63 3.96 -2.11
CA THR A 297 5.72 3.90 -0.65
C THR A 297 6.99 3.13 -0.29
N PRO A 298 7.91 3.73 0.48
CA PRO A 298 9.07 2.99 0.97
C PRO A 298 8.59 1.85 1.89
N ILE A 299 9.29 0.72 1.86
CA ILE A 299 9.09 -0.35 2.83
C ILE A 299 10.26 -0.38 3.82
N VAL A 300 9.98 -0.80 5.05
CA VAL A 300 11.00 -0.90 6.09
C VAL A 300 10.98 -2.29 6.72
N PHE A 301 12.16 -2.87 6.96
CA PHE A 301 12.28 -4.22 7.49
C PHE A 301 13.58 -4.41 8.27
N PRO A 302 13.61 -5.34 9.26
CA PRO A 302 14.82 -5.70 9.96
C PRO A 302 15.74 -6.54 9.08
N TYR A 303 17.06 -6.27 9.19
CA TYR A 303 18.10 -7.05 8.54
C TYR A 303 19.38 -7.02 9.38
N LYS A 304 19.82 -8.18 9.92
CA LYS A 304 21.06 -8.33 10.70
C LYS A 304 21.23 -7.26 11.80
N GLY A 305 20.19 -7.03 12.60
CA GLY A 305 20.20 -6.13 13.76
C GLY A 305 20.05 -4.64 13.45
N ARG A 306 19.75 -4.26 12.20
CA ARG A 306 19.39 -2.90 11.79
C ARG A 306 18.10 -2.89 10.97
N GLU A 307 17.49 -1.75 10.81
CA GLU A 307 16.38 -1.58 9.87
C GLU A 307 16.92 -1.07 8.54
N LEU A 308 16.44 -1.66 7.46
CA LEU A 308 16.69 -1.21 6.09
C LEU A 308 15.39 -0.64 5.50
N VAL A 309 15.56 0.33 4.61
CA VAL A 309 14.47 0.94 3.85
C VAL A 309 14.73 0.72 2.37
N VAL A 310 13.71 0.25 1.63
CA VAL A 310 13.75 0.20 0.17
C VAL A 310 12.83 1.25 -0.39
N ALA A 311 13.34 2.05 -1.31
CA ALA A 311 12.61 3.08 -2.04
C ALA A 311 12.98 3.06 -3.51
N SER A 312 12.13 3.62 -4.35
CA SER A 312 12.35 3.78 -5.80
C SER A 312 11.42 4.85 -6.37
N GLY A 313 11.40 4.96 -7.68
CA GLY A 313 10.53 5.86 -8.42
C GLY A 313 10.32 5.40 -9.86
N LYS A 314 9.74 6.28 -10.66
CA LYS A 314 9.47 6.05 -12.09
C LYS A 314 10.75 5.83 -12.90
N GLU A 315 11.92 6.27 -12.40
CA GLU A 315 13.21 6.01 -13.08
C GLU A 315 13.51 4.51 -13.21
N GLY A 316 13.09 3.69 -12.23
CA GLY A 316 13.36 2.24 -12.25
C GLY A 316 14.70 1.84 -11.64
N VAL A 317 15.20 2.60 -10.69
CA VAL A 317 16.35 2.31 -9.81
C VAL A 317 15.83 2.06 -8.40
N LEU A 318 16.23 0.97 -7.76
CA LEU A 318 15.92 0.69 -6.36
C LEU A 318 17.06 1.19 -5.47
N PHE A 319 16.70 1.87 -4.40
CA PHE A 319 17.62 2.33 -3.36
C PHE A 319 17.42 1.52 -2.10
N LEU A 320 18.50 0.95 -1.56
CA LEU A 320 18.54 0.33 -0.25
C LEU A 320 19.22 1.29 0.71
N LEU A 321 18.54 1.70 1.76
CA LEU A 321 18.98 2.72 2.71
C LEU A 321 19.10 2.12 4.11
N ASP A 322 19.96 2.67 4.94
CA ASP A 322 19.99 2.40 6.38
C ASP A 322 18.94 3.28 7.08
N GLY A 323 18.05 2.69 7.87
CA GLY A 323 16.99 3.43 8.56
C GLY A 323 17.49 4.45 9.58
N LYS A 324 18.74 4.36 10.03
CA LYS A 324 19.38 5.32 10.94
C LYS A 324 20.20 6.39 10.22
N SER A 325 20.56 6.16 8.95
CA SER A 325 21.38 7.07 8.16
C SER A 325 21.03 6.90 6.67
N LEU A 326 19.89 7.52 6.27
CA LEU A 326 19.27 7.30 4.97
C LEU A 326 20.20 7.61 3.80
N GLY A 327 20.92 8.71 3.86
CA GLY A 327 21.83 9.16 2.80
C GLY A 327 23.27 9.39 3.21
N GLY A 328 23.70 8.86 4.37
CA GLY A 328 25.02 9.14 4.95
C GLY A 328 25.23 10.63 5.25
N ASP A 329 26.47 11.03 5.50
CA ASP A 329 26.83 12.43 5.88
C ASP A 329 26.42 13.49 4.86
N THR A 330 26.24 13.10 3.61
CA THR A 330 25.88 14.01 2.49
C THR A 330 24.41 13.98 2.15
N HIS A 331 23.61 13.08 2.76
CA HIS A 331 22.23 12.77 2.39
C HIS A 331 22.05 12.35 0.92
N ARG A 332 23.13 11.88 0.27
CA ARG A 332 23.17 11.51 -1.15
C ARG A 332 23.65 10.09 -1.42
N LYS A 333 24.16 9.41 -0.39
CA LYS A 333 24.82 8.10 -0.51
C LYS A 333 23.96 7.01 0.11
N PRO A 334 23.21 6.22 -0.71
CA PRO A 334 22.49 5.05 -0.21
C PRO A 334 23.49 3.94 0.20
N LEU A 335 23.04 2.93 0.94
CA LEU A 335 23.82 1.70 1.14
C LEU A 335 24.07 1.02 -0.20
N TYR A 336 23.03 0.95 -1.03
CA TYR A 336 23.11 0.38 -2.37
C TYR A 336 22.09 1.05 -3.29
N ALA A 337 22.49 1.28 -4.53
CA ALA A 337 21.60 1.65 -5.62
C ALA A 337 21.74 0.59 -6.72
N THR A 338 20.63 0.07 -7.20
CA THR A 338 20.67 -0.89 -8.31
C THR A 338 21.06 -0.21 -9.61
N PRO A 339 21.51 -0.97 -10.61
CA PRO A 339 21.41 -0.53 -12.00
C PRO A 339 19.97 -0.21 -12.40
N LEU A 340 19.80 0.39 -13.58
CA LEU A 340 18.51 0.69 -14.16
C LEU A 340 17.79 -0.59 -14.58
N TYR A 341 16.71 -0.98 -13.87
CA TYR A 341 15.93 -2.19 -14.19
C TYR A 341 14.71 -1.93 -15.05
N ALA A 342 14.15 -0.73 -14.99
CA ALA A 342 12.93 -0.37 -15.73
C ALA A 342 13.07 1.07 -16.29
N ASN A 343 12.16 1.46 -17.20
CA ASN A 343 12.01 2.83 -17.70
C ASN A 343 13.24 3.46 -18.38
N GLU A 344 13.94 2.71 -19.21
CA GLU A 344 15.06 3.24 -20.02
C GLU A 344 14.62 4.40 -20.95
N ALA A 345 13.34 4.44 -21.33
CA ALA A 345 12.77 5.47 -22.19
C ALA A 345 12.40 6.78 -21.45
N ALA A 346 12.54 6.84 -20.14
CA ALA A 346 12.08 7.96 -19.29
C ALA A 346 10.58 8.31 -19.53
N ASP A 347 9.73 7.28 -19.57
CA ASP A 347 8.27 7.43 -19.69
C ASP A 347 7.67 7.77 -18.31
N ILE A 348 6.88 8.83 -18.26
CA ILE A 348 6.34 9.40 -17.01
C ILE A 348 5.12 8.64 -16.44
N ALA A 349 4.50 7.77 -17.23
CA ALA A 349 3.19 7.23 -16.88
C ALA A 349 3.01 5.73 -17.10
N GLY A 350 3.91 5.09 -17.83
CA GLY A 350 3.74 3.69 -18.21
C GLY A 350 4.92 2.79 -17.87
N ARG A 351 5.93 3.30 -17.17
CA ARG A 351 7.16 2.55 -16.87
C ARG A 351 7.74 2.90 -15.49
N GLY A 352 8.66 2.07 -15.03
CA GLY A 352 9.34 2.23 -13.75
C GLY A 352 8.75 1.37 -12.64
N PHE A 353 9.17 1.59 -11.40
CA PHE A 353 8.58 0.92 -10.26
C PHE A 353 7.44 1.75 -9.67
N TRP A 354 6.30 1.10 -9.34
CA TRP A 354 5.08 1.80 -8.94
C TRP A 354 4.44 1.20 -7.70
N GLY A 355 3.86 2.05 -6.87
CA GLY A 355 3.00 1.73 -5.75
C GLY A 355 3.73 1.44 -4.45
N ALA A 356 4.15 0.21 -4.24
CA ALA A 356 4.92 -0.25 -3.08
C ALA A 356 5.65 -1.55 -3.41
N PHE A 357 6.53 -1.95 -2.51
CA PHE A 357 7.26 -3.22 -2.57
C PHE A 357 6.67 -4.20 -1.57
N ALA A 358 7.09 -5.47 -1.66
CA ALA A 358 6.87 -6.42 -0.59
C ALA A 358 8.20 -7.04 -0.13
N THR A 359 8.27 -7.48 1.12
CA THR A 359 9.46 -8.11 1.70
C THR A 359 9.09 -9.24 2.64
N VAL A 360 9.85 -10.29 2.60
CA VAL A 360 9.71 -11.45 3.48
C VAL A 360 11.08 -11.96 3.88
N GLU A 361 11.19 -12.52 5.09
CA GLU A 361 12.27 -13.42 5.45
C GLU A 361 11.77 -14.86 5.29
N ASP A 362 12.41 -15.61 4.41
CA ASP A 362 12.01 -16.99 4.17
C ASP A 362 12.46 -17.91 5.33
N SER A 363 11.99 -19.16 5.32
CA SER A 363 12.32 -20.16 6.34
C SER A 363 13.81 -20.51 6.42
N LYS A 364 14.62 -20.10 5.43
CA LYS A 364 16.07 -20.27 5.38
C LYS A 364 16.82 -19.05 5.92
N GLY A 365 16.09 -17.99 6.36
CA GLY A 365 16.64 -16.73 6.84
C GLY A 365 17.10 -15.78 5.73
N SER A 366 16.73 -16.04 4.47
CA SER A 366 17.00 -15.12 3.36
C SER A 366 15.97 -14.02 3.30
N ARG A 367 16.41 -12.77 3.18
CA ARG A 367 15.53 -11.62 3.00
C ARG A 367 15.29 -11.35 1.53
N TRP A 368 14.03 -11.25 1.15
CA TRP A 368 13.58 -10.97 -0.21
C TRP A 368 12.88 -9.63 -0.32
N VAL A 369 12.98 -9.02 -1.49
CA VAL A 369 12.22 -7.82 -1.90
C VAL A 369 11.60 -8.08 -3.26
N TYR A 370 10.31 -7.82 -3.38
CA TYR A 370 9.54 -7.96 -4.62
C TYR A 370 9.00 -6.61 -5.06
N ALA A 371 9.16 -6.29 -6.33
CA ALA A 371 8.83 -4.99 -6.92
C ALA A 371 7.95 -5.14 -8.14
N ALA A 372 6.87 -4.35 -8.22
CA ALA A 372 6.05 -4.23 -9.42
C ALA A 372 6.71 -3.25 -10.40
N ALA A 373 7.17 -3.76 -11.53
CA ALA A 373 7.74 -2.97 -12.62
C ALA A 373 6.73 -2.82 -13.75
N TRP A 374 6.45 -1.57 -14.15
CA TRP A 374 5.63 -1.25 -15.31
C TRP A 374 6.51 -1.09 -16.56
N GLY A 375 6.00 -1.57 -17.69
CA GLY A 375 6.74 -1.58 -18.94
C GLY A 375 7.85 -2.63 -19.01
N PRO A 376 8.58 -2.70 -20.13
CA PRO A 376 9.63 -3.69 -20.33
C PRO A 376 10.82 -3.49 -19.41
N MET A 377 11.51 -4.58 -19.10
CA MET A 377 12.83 -4.53 -18.46
C MET A 377 13.80 -3.70 -19.33
N SER A 378 14.64 -2.91 -18.69
CA SER A 378 15.68 -2.14 -19.38
C SER A 378 16.69 -3.05 -20.05
N SER A 379 17.15 -2.69 -21.24
CA SER A 379 18.25 -3.37 -21.92
C SER A 379 19.60 -3.25 -21.19
N LYS A 380 19.69 -2.30 -20.25
CA LYS A 380 20.86 -2.06 -19.38
C LYS A 380 20.81 -2.81 -18.06
N ALA A 381 19.67 -3.47 -17.79
CA ALA A 381 19.51 -4.23 -16.55
C ALA A 381 20.41 -5.47 -16.55
N PRO A 382 21.02 -5.81 -15.41
CA PRO A 382 21.63 -7.13 -15.23
C PRO A 382 20.61 -8.22 -15.47
N ALA A 383 21.08 -9.33 -16.05
CA ALA A 383 20.21 -10.49 -16.28
C ALA A 383 19.70 -11.07 -14.95
N PHE A 384 18.44 -11.46 -14.92
CA PHE A 384 17.90 -12.28 -13.84
C PHE A 384 18.33 -13.74 -14.03
N PRO A 385 18.79 -14.44 -12.97
CA PRO A 385 19.12 -15.86 -13.05
C PRO A 385 17.95 -16.74 -13.51
N VAL A 386 16.72 -16.36 -13.13
CA VAL A 386 15.48 -17.03 -13.56
C VAL A 386 14.57 -16.05 -14.26
N THR A 387 14.14 -16.42 -15.48
CA THR A 387 13.20 -15.65 -16.29
C THR A 387 12.01 -16.51 -16.68
N ASN A 388 10.80 -15.96 -16.56
CA ASN A 388 9.55 -16.68 -16.85
C ASN A 388 8.86 -16.18 -18.14
N GLY A 389 9.61 -15.54 -19.02
CA GLY A 389 9.17 -15.05 -20.34
C GLY A 389 9.52 -13.58 -20.59
N PRO A 390 9.21 -13.06 -21.79
CA PRO A 390 9.35 -11.64 -22.11
C PRO A 390 8.31 -10.82 -21.34
N THR A 391 8.66 -9.58 -20.98
CA THR A 391 7.82 -8.71 -20.13
C THR A 391 7.60 -7.33 -20.76
N PRO A 392 6.89 -7.25 -21.91
CA PRO A 392 6.70 -5.98 -22.62
C PRO A 392 5.81 -4.99 -21.87
N ASN A 393 4.87 -5.46 -21.04
CA ASN A 393 3.89 -4.61 -20.35
C ASN A 393 4.18 -4.42 -18.85
N GLY A 394 4.98 -5.29 -18.28
CA GLY A 394 5.35 -5.25 -16.86
C GLY A 394 5.62 -6.61 -16.26
N SER A 395 6.09 -6.63 -15.02
CA SER A 395 6.45 -7.86 -14.32
C SER A 395 6.58 -7.64 -12.81
N ILE A 396 6.62 -8.74 -12.08
CA ILE A 396 7.17 -8.73 -10.72
C ILE A 396 8.65 -9.11 -10.81
N MET A 397 9.51 -8.29 -10.22
CA MET A 397 10.94 -8.51 -10.10
C MET A 397 11.28 -8.86 -8.66
N ALA A 398 12.00 -9.95 -8.45
CA ALA A 398 12.45 -10.39 -7.12
C ALA A 398 13.95 -10.20 -6.94
N PHE A 399 14.30 -9.72 -5.76
CA PHE A 399 15.68 -9.48 -5.33
C PHE A 399 15.91 -10.15 -3.98
N LYS A 400 17.12 -10.68 -3.77
CA LYS A 400 17.61 -11.04 -2.44
C LYS A 400 18.39 -9.90 -1.83
N VAL A 401 18.25 -9.73 -0.52
CA VAL A 401 19.15 -8.86 0.24
C VAL A 401 20.35 -9.69 0.67
N GLU A 402 21.50 -9.40 0.12
CA GLU A 402 22.75 -10.12 0.39
C GLU A 402 23.87 -9.14 0.77
N ASP A 403 24.84 -9.60 1.56
CA ASP A 403 26.03 -8.80 1.80
C ASP A 403 26.98 -8.95 0.61
N LYS A 404 27.30 -7.83 -0.03
CA LYS A 404 28.26 -7.73 -1.12
C LYS A 404 29.30 -6.67 -0.75
N ASP A 405 30.56 -7.05 -0.79
CA ASP A 405 31.69 -6.16 -0.45
C ASP A 405 31.54 -5.46 0.93
N GLY A 406 30.94 -6.17 1.91
CA GLY A 406 30.74 -5.69 3.28
C GLY A 406 29.51 -4.79 3.48
N ALA A 407 28.68 -4.60 2.47
CA ALA A 407 27.43 -3.84 2.55
C ALA A 407 26.24 -4.67 2.04
N ALA A 408 25.04 -4.39 2.58
CA ALA A 408 23.82 -4.99 2.07
C ALA A 408 23.51 -4.47 0.64
N ALA A 409 23.14 -5.37 -0.26
CA ALA A 409 22.82 -5.11 -1.64
C ALA A 409 21.56 -5.86 -2.07
N LEU A 410 20.86 -5.36 -3.10
CA LEU A 410 19.76 -6.03 -3.77
C LEU A 410 20.29 -6.81 -4.96
N VAL A 411 20.26 -8.14 -4.87
CA VAL A 411 20.76 -9.05 -5.90
C VAL A 411 19.57 -9.62 -6.68
N PRO A 412 19.53 -9.50 -8.03
CA PRO A 412 18.42 -10.01 -8.83
C PRO A 412 18.31 -11.54 -8.69
N ALA A 413 17.09 -12.04 -8.53
CA ALA A 413 16.82 -13.46 -8.37
C ALA A 413 15.94 -13.99 -9.51
N TRP A 414 14.76 -13.43 -9.71
CA TRP A 414 13.87 -13.85 -10.79
C TRP A 414 12.97 -12.72 -11.27
N ILE A 415 12.45 -12.87 -12.49
CA ILE A 415 11.42 -12.01 -13.09
C ILE A 415 10.24 -12.88 -13.52
N SER A 416 9.00 -12.43 -13.26
CA SER A 416 7.77 -13.13 -13.67
C SER A 416 7.57 -13.11 -15.18
N HIS A 417 6.55 -13.81 -15.67
CA HIS A 417 6.00 -13.58 -17.00
C HIS A 417 5.37 -12.18 -17.11
N ASP A 418 4.91 -11.82 -18.31
CA ASP A 418 4.31 -10.52 -18.59
C ASP A 418 3.02 -10.28 -17.82
N MET A 419 2.90 -9.08 -17.27
CA MET A 419 1.72 -8.58 -16.57
C MET A 419 1.40 -7.17 -17.06
N ASN A 420 0.13 -6.90 -17.34
CA ASN A 420 -0.27 -5.55 -17.71
C ASN A 420 -0.36 -4.65 -16.48
N VAL A 421 0.64 -3.78 -16.29
CA VAL A 421 0.66 -2.77 -15.23
C VAL A 421 0.41 -3.42 -13.85
N PRO A 422 1.37 -4.22 -13.34
CA PRO A 422 1.20 -4.94 -12.09
C PRO A 422 1.08 -3.98 -10.90
N GLU A 423 0.22 -4.35 -9.97
CA GLU A 423 0.04 -3.68 -8.69
C GLU A 423 1.04 -4.19 -7.63
N PRO A 424 1.20 -3.51 -6.48
CA PRO A 424 2.08 -3.98 -5.42
C PRO A 424 1.82 -5.43 -5.04
N PRO A 425 2.86 -6.29 -5.04
CA PRO A 425 2.71 -7.70 -4.69
C PRO A 425 2.52 -7.90 -3.18
N VAL A 426 1.99 -9.06 -2.82
CA VAL A 426 1.83 -9.53 -1.43
C VAL A 426 2.41 -10.92 -1.30
N ILE A 427 2.97 -11.26 -0.16
CA ILE A 427 3.54 -12.59 0.08
C ILE A 427 2.71 -13.32 1.13
N ALA A 428 2.33 -14.56 0.83
CA ALA A 428 1.69 -15.48 1.74
C ALA A 428 2.40 -16.84 1.66
N ASN A 429 3.04 -17.26 2.74
CA ASN A 429 3.61 -18.59 2.93
C ASN A 429 4.29 -19.20 1.68
N GLY A 430 5.28 -18.48 1.13
CA GLY A 430 6.05 -18.93 -0.04
C GLY A 430 5.39 -18.69 -1.40
N VAL A 431 4.26 -17.97 -1.44
CA VAL A 431 3.59 -17.53 -2.67
C VAL A 431 3.64 -16.01 -2.77
N VAL A 432 4.03 -15.49 -3.92
CA VAL A 432 3.85 -14.07 -4.28
C VAL A 432 2.53 -13.94 -5.03
N LEU A 433 1.59 -13.25 -4.41
CA LEU A 433 0.32 -12.89 -5.03
C LEU A 433 0.47 -11.52 -5.70
N ALA A 434 0.09 -11.40 -6.95
CA ALA A 434 0.21 -10.16 -7.71
C ALA A 434 -1.02 -9.91 -8.59
N LEU A 435 -1.40 -8.65 -8.70
CA LEU A 435 -2.55 -8.23 -9.49
C LEU A 435 -2.07 -7.51 -10.74
N SER A 436 -2.37 -8.05 -11.93
CA SER A 436 -2.31 -7.30 -13.19
C SER A 436 -3.51 -6.37 -13.23
N SER A 437 -3.29 -5.05 -13.35
CA SER A 437 -4.39 -4.10 -13.25
C SER A 437 -5.33 -4.10 -14.45
N GLY A 438 -4.82 -4.40 -15.64
CA GLY A 438 -5.56 -4.27 -16.89
C GLY A 438 -5.78 -2.83 -17.35
N GLU A 439 -5.24 -1.82 -16.65
CA GLU A 439 -5.48 -0.40 -16.90
C GLU A 439 -4.66 0.12 -18.09
N PHE A 440 -5.22 1.09 -18.83
CA PHE A 440 -4.49 1.96 -19.73
C PHE A 440 -3.92 3.15 -18.95
N THR A 441 -2.62 3.15 -18.70
CA THR A 441 -1.95 4.14 -17.82
C THR A 441 -1.44 5.38 -18.53
N ARG A 442 -1.28 5.35 -19.85
CA ARG A 442 -0.73 6.47 -20.60
C ARG A 442 -1.54 7.75 -20.35
N GLN A 443 -0.85 8.85 -19.99
CA GLN A 443 -1.49 10.11 -19.62
C GLN A 443 -1.66 11.06 -20.81
N VAL A 444 -0.78 10.97 -21.82
CA VAL A 444 -0.77 11.90 -22.96
C VAL A 444 -0.89 11.16 -24.29
N SER A 445 -1.55 11.79 -25.27
CA SER A 445 -1.64 11.32 -26.65
C SER A 445 -0.28 11.40 -27.37
N ASP A 446 -0.20 10.88 -28.59
CA ASP A 446 1.00 11.03 -29.44
C ASP A 446 1.30 12.48 -29.82
N THR A 447 0.29 13.36 -29.74
CA THR A 447 0.42 14.80 -29.96
C THR A 447 0.71 15.59 -28.68
N GLY A 448 0.91 14.90 -27.52
CA GLY A 448 1.23 15.53 -26.23
C GLY A 448 0.03 16.12 -25.49
N VAL A 449 -1.20 15.83 -25.94
CA VAL A 449 -2.42 16.28 -25.26
C VAL A 449 -2.76 15.34 -24.11
N LEU A 450 -3.04 15.88 -22.92
CA LEU A 450 -3.42 15.13 -21.74
C LEU A 450 -4.80 14.48 -21.95
N TYR A 451 -4.88 13.16 -21.72
CA TYR A 451 -6.15 12.45 -21.72
C TYR A 451 -7.00 12.80 -20.49
N THR A 452 -8.28 12.90 -20.70
CA THR A 452 -9.28 12.92 -19.61
C THR A 452 -9.39 11.53 -18.96
N ALA A 453 -10.00 11.46 -17.78
CA ALA A 453 -10.30 10.18 -17.15
C ALA A 453 -11.22 9.31 -18.03
N GLN A 454 -12.23 9.90 -18.66
CA GLN A 454 -13.16 9.22 -19.56
C GLN A 454 -12.44 8.63 -20.77
N GLU A 455 -11.51 9.36 -21.37
CA GLU A 455 -10.70 8.85 -22.49
C GLU A 455 -9.79 7.70 -22.04
N ARG A 456 -9.17 7.78 -20.84
CA ARG A 456 -8.37 6.69 -20.30
C ARG A 456 -9.23 5.46 -20.01
N ILE A 457 -10.40 5.62 -19.41
CA ILE A 457 -11.34 4.52 -19.16
C ILE A 457 -11.78 3.88 -20.49
N ALA A 458 -12.15 4.67 -21.48
CA ALA A 458 -12.57 4.18 -22.80
C ALA A 458 -11.45 3.44 -23.56
N LYS A 459 -10.19 3.79 -23.32
CA LYS A 459 -9.01 3.12 -23.89
C LYS A 459 -8.59 1.87 -23.11
N THR A 460 -9.09 1.69 -21.90
CA THR A 460 -8.83 0.50 -21.09
C THR A 460 -9.64 -0.67 -21.63
N THR A 461 -8.99 -1.61 -22.28
CA THR A 461 -9.61 -2.83 -22.84
C THR A 461 -9.32 -4.07 -22.00
N GLY A 462 -8.44 -3.95 -21.01
CA GLY A 462 -8.07 -5.01 -20.08
C GLY A 462 -8.99 -5.10 -18.87
N HIS A 463 -8.80 -6.16 -18.10
CA HIS A 463 -9.42 -6.36 -16.80
C HIS A 463 -8.36 -6.84 -15.80
N ALA A 464 -8.67 -6.74 -14.52
CA ALA A 464 -7.76 -7.19 -13.48
C ALA A 464 -7.63 -8.72 -13.48
N VAL A 465 -6.40 -9.23 -13.28
CA VAL A 465 -6.09 -10.65 -13.16
C VAL A 465 -5.23 -10.88 -11.94
N LEU A 466 -5.67 -11.75 -11.04
CA LEU A 466 -4.89 -12.19 -9.88
C LEU A 466 -4.00 -13.37 -10.28
N TYR A 467 -2.71 -13.26 -10.01
CA TYR A 467 -1.72 -14.33 -10.17
C TYR A 467 -1.15 -14.76 -8.83
N GLY A 468 -0.76 -16.03 -8.75
CA GLY A 468 0.08 -16.58 -7.69
C GLY A 468 1.37 -17.12 -8.29
N PHE A 469 2.52 -16.68 -7.77
CA PHE A 469 3.84 -17.13 -8.20
C PHE A 469 4.57 -17.84 -7.06
N ASP A 470 5.39 -18.81 -7.38
CA ASP A 470 6.35 -19.37 -6.45
C ASP A 470 7.35 -18.28 -6.03
N ALA A 471 7.51 -18.07 -4.73
CA ALA A 471 8.29 -16.94 -4.20
C ALA A 471 9.80 -17.06 -4.47
N GLU A 472 10.33 -18.28 -4.67
CA GLU A 472 11.76 -18.51 -4.94
C GLU A 472 12.11 -18.46 -6.43
N THR A 473 11.14 -18.76 -7.33
CA THR A 473 11.41 -18.95 -8.77
C THR A 473 10.61 -18.05 -9.69
N GLY A 474 9.54 -17.42 -9.20
CA GLY A 474 8.63 -16.61 -10.00
C GLY A 474 7.77 -17.42 -10.98
N LYS A 475 7.78 -18.77 -10.89
CA LYS A 475 6.93 -19.61 -11.71
C LYS A 475 5.46 -19.39 -11.37
N GLU A 476 4.61 -19.20 -12.37
CA GLU A 476 3.16 -19.14 -12.17
C GLU A 476 2.63 -20.45 -11.58
N LEU A 477 1.87 -20.33 -10.51
CA LEU A 477 1.17 -21.44 -9.84
C LEU A 477 -0.36 -21.29 -9.95
N PHE A 478 -0.84 -20.06 -10.15
CA PHE A 478 -2.27 -19.75 -10.22
C PHE A 478 -2.52 -18.50 -11.07
N SER A 479 -3.67 -18.51 -11.76
CA SER A 479 -4.25 -17.36 -12.43
C SER A 479 -5.76 -17.36 -12.26
N SER A 480 -6.34 -16.20 -11.92
CA SER A 480 -7.80 -16.02 -11.86
C SER A 480 -8.46 -15.95 -13.24
N GLY A 481 -7.69 -15.83 -14.32
CA GLY A 481 -8.21 -15.63 -15.68
C GLY A 481 -9.21 -14.50 -15.75
N ASN A 482 -10.38 -14.75 -16.31
CA ASN A 482 -11.45 -13.77 -16.55
C ASN A 482 -12.46 -13.64 -15.38
N ALA A 483 -12.08 -13.99 -14.15
CA ALA A 483 -12.99 -13.92 -13.00
C ALA A 483 -13.42 -12.50 -12.64
N MET A 484 -12.54 -11.51 -12.87
CA MET A 484 -12.83 -10.10 -12.71
C MET A 484 -13.17 -9.47 -14.05
N SER A 485 -14.20 -8.60 -14.08
CA SER A 485 -14.75 -8.04 -15.33
C SER A 485 -14.29 -6.61 -15.62
N SER A 486 -13.59 -5.95 -14.68
CA SER A 486 -13.12 -4.58 -14.82
C SER A 486 -11.65 -4.47 -14.43
N PHE A 487 -11.02 -3.38 -14.86
CA PHE A 487 -9.67 -3.04 -14.45
C PHE A 487 -9.64 -2.51 -13.01
N THR A 488 -8.45 -2.39 -12.43
CA THR A 488 -8.24 -1.66 -11.19
C THR A 488 -7.33 -0.46 -11.42
N HIS A 489 -7.58 0.65 -10.71
CA HIS A 489 -6.70 1.82 -10.69
C HIS A 489 -6.14 1.99 -9.29
N PHE A 490 -4.84 1.90 -9.15
CA PHE A 490 -4.16 1.98 -7.85
C PHE A 490 -4.72 0.97 -6.83
N GLY A 491 -5.03 -0.24 -7.31
CA GLY A 491 -5.49 -1.33 -6.46
C GLY A 491 -4.39 -1.92 -5.57
N ALA A 492 -4.79 -2.82 -4.72
CA ALA A 492 -3.91 -3.70 -3.96
C ALA A 492 -4.68 -4.93 -3.49
N LEU A 493 -3.92 -5.88 -2.95
CA LEU A 493 -4.44 -7.11 -2.38
C LEU A 493 -4.47 -7.02 -0.85
N ALA A 494 -5.45 -7.69 -0.24
CA ALA A 494 -5.44 -8.05 1.17
C ALA A 494 -5.52 -9.57 1.30
N VAL A 495 -4.81 -10.14 2.27
CA VAL A 495 -4.77 -11.58 2.50
C VAL A 495 -5.14 -11.88 3.94
N SER A 496 -6.05 -12.80 4.16
CA SER A 496 -6.47 -13.24 5.48
C SER A 496 -7.13 -14.61 5.40
N ASP A 497 -6.69 -15.55 6.23
CA ASP A 497 -7.31 -16.85 6.45
C ASP A 497 -7.61 -17.61 5.14
N GLY A 498 -6.58 -17.83 4.32
CA GLY A 498 -6.68 -18.54 3.06
C GLY A 498 -7.43 -17.80 1.96
N ARG A 499 -7.75 -16.53 2.15
CA ARG A 499 -8.51 -15.70 1.19
C ARG A 499 -7.71 -14.50 0.74
N VAL A 500 -7.96 -14.10 -0.51
CA VAL A 500 -7.36 -12.93 -1.15
C VAL A 500 -8.47 -12.01 -1.60
N TYR A 501 -8.39 -10.75 -1.21
CA TYR A 501 -9.40 -9.74 -1.52
C TYR A 501 -8.81 -8.63 -2.39
N THR A 502 -9.61 -8.13 -3.32
CA THR A 502 -9.26 -6.97 -4.17
C THR A 502 -10.51 -6.24 -4.65
N THR A 503 -10.31 -5.04 -5.19
CA THR A 503 -11.39 -4.19 -5.73
C THR A 503 -11.10 -3.81 -7.16
N THR A 504 -12.15 -3.57 -7.95
CA THR A 504 -12.07 -3.09 -9.34
C THR A 504 -12.78 -1.75 -9.51
N HIS A 505 -12.46 -1.05 -10.61
CA HIS A 505 -12.95 0.30 -10.91
C HIS A 505 -14.48 0.37 -11.01
N ASP A 506 -15.13 -0.69 -11.42
CA ASP A 506 -16.60 -0.78 -11.46
C ASP A 506 -17.24 -0.94 -10.07
N SER A 507 -16.54 -0.61 -8.99
CA SER A 507 -17.04 -0.70 -7.60
C SER A 507 -17.42 -2.12 -7.16
N THR A 508 -16.66 -3.12 -7.59
CA THR A 508 -16.86 -4.49 -7.19
C THR A 508 -15.72 -4.96 -6.27
N LEU A 509 -16.08 -5.53 -5.13
CA LEU A 509 -15.18 -6.22 -4.20
C LEU A 509 -15.20 -7.72 -4.50
N TYR A 510 -14.02 -8.33 -4.57
CA TYR A 510 -13.85 -9.76 -4.88
C TYR A 510 -13.16 -10.47 -3.72
N ALA A 511 -13.55 -11.72 -3.48
CA ALA A 511 -12.84 -12.66 -2.63
C ALA A 511 -12.50 -13.92 -3.41
N PHE A 512 -11.23 -14.27 -3.42
CA PHE A 512 -10.72 -15.56 -3.87
C PHE A 512 -10.29 -16.36 -2.65
N GLY A 513 -10.44 -17.67 -2.69
CA GLY A 513 -10.02 -18.52 -1.59
C GLY A 513 -10.01 -19.99 -1.98
N LEU A 514 -9.47 -20.81 -1.10
CA LEU A 514 -9.54 -22.25 -1.22
C LEU A 514 -11.00 -22.70 -0.93
N LYS A 515 -11.47 -23.66 -1.69
CA LYS A 515 -12.79 -24.26 -1.40
C LYS A 515 -12.67 -24.97 -0.05
N GLY A 516 -13.47 -24.58 0.93
CA GLY A 516 -13.55 -25.32 2.19
C GLY A 516 -13.92 -26.77 1.93
N GLU A 517 -13.22 -27.69 2.60
CA GLU A 517 -13.64 -29.09 2.69
C GLU A 517 -14.93 -29.21 3.47
#